data_abe6b87547a9c02b160f33ff59da821c
#
_entry.id   abe6b87547a9c02b160f33ff59da821c
#
_cell.length_a   1.000
_cell.length_b   1.000
_cell.length_c   1.000
_cell.angle_alpha   90.00
_cell.angle_beta   90.00
_cell.angle_gamma   90.00
#
_symmetry.space_group_name_H-M   'P 1'
#
loop_
_entity.id
_entity.type
_entity.pdbx_description
1 polymer ?
#
loop_
_entity_poly.entity_id
_entity_poly.type
_entity_poly.pdbx_seq_one_letter_code
_entity_poly.pdbx_strand_id
1 'polypeptide(L)'
;MAKGEAERVYVALGSNVGDRAAHLAYARARLAALPRTRLLKESRVEETAPLGPVPQGPYLNQMVLLETTLEPLELLVHLHAIESERGRERRSGVRWGPRTLDLDIVRFGDRVLRDPQLVIPHPEVPNRPFWQRELAELEAAPAPRPTPDG
;
A
#
# COMPACT_ATOMS: atom_id res chain seq x y z
N MET A 1 -2.07 19.68 13.39
CA MET A 1 -2.92 18.52 13.70
C MET A 1 -2.59 17.98 15.07
N ALA A 2 -3.58 17.67 15.88
CA ALA A 2 -3.35 17.14 17.21
C ALA A 2 -2.81 15.72 17.14
N LYS A 3 -1.85 15.41 18.00
CA LYS A 3 -1.32 14.06 18.11
C LYS A 3 -2.44 13.13 18.54
N GLY A 4 -2.54 11.99 17.90
CA GLY A 4 -3.56 10.99 18.21
C GLY A 4 -4.80 11.07 17.35
N GLU A 5 -4.92 12.10 16.50
CA GLU A 5 -6.01 12.11 15.53
C GLU A 5 -5.73 11.11 14.42
N ALA A 6 -6.79 10.37 14.04
CA ALA A 6 -6.66 9.41 12.97
C ALA A 6 -6.54 10.08 11.61
N GLU A 7 -5.66 9.57 10.78
CA GLU A 7 -5.47 10.08 9.44
C GLU A 7 -5.68 8.95 8.44
N ARG A 8 -6.06 9.30 7.24
CA ARG A 8 -6.27 8.33 6.17
C ARG A 8 -4.99 8.14 5.40
N VAL A 9 -4.62 6.88 5.19
CA VAL A 9 -3.36 6.52 4.56
C VAL A 9 -3.64 5.55 3.42
N TYR A 10 -3.04 5.83 2.27
CA TYR A 10 -3.13 4.93 1.11
C TYR A 10 -1.86 4.13 1.04
N VAL A 11 -1.99 2.80 1.08
CA VAL A 11 -0.87 1.87 1.01
C VAL A 11 -1.02 1.00 -0.22
N ALA A 12 0.02 1.00 -1.05
CA ALA A 12 0.05 0.15 -2.25
C ALA A 12 0.66 -1.20 -1.90
N LEU A 13 0.05 -2.26 -2.41
CA LEU A 13 0.51 -3.64 -2.25
C LEU A 13 0.89 -4.18 -3.62
N GLY A 14 1.99 -4.93 -3.69
CA GLY A 14 2.40 -5.56 -4.93
C GLY A 14 3.14 -6.85 -4.68
N SER A 15 3.01 -7.80 -5.62
CA SER A 15 3.73 -9.06 -5.57
C SER A 15 3.90 -9.60 -6.99
N ASN A 16 5.09 -10.10 -7.32
CA ASN A 16 5.30 -10.73 -8.62
C ASN A 16 6.08 -12.05 -8.52
N VAL A 17 6.18 -12.62 -7.33
CA VAL A 17 6.88 -13.88 -7.11
C VAL A 17 6.05 -14.77 -6.20
N GLY A 18 5.98 -16.04 -6.56
CA GLY A 18 5.27 -17.04 -5.75
C GLY A 18 3.77 -16.93 -5.88
N ASP A 19 3.07 -17.25 -4.82
CA ASP A 19 1.61 -17.12 -4.78
C ASP A 19 1.23 -15.68 -4.51
N ARG A 20 1.16 -14.90 -5.58
CA ARG A 20 0.93 -13.46 -5.51
C ARG A 20 -0.36 -13.12 -4.78
N ALA A 21 -1.43 -13.85 -5.09
CA ALA A 21 -2.73 -13.58 -4.45
C ALA A 21 -2.67 -13.84 -2.95
N ALA A 22 -1.97 -14.90 -2.53
CA ALA A 22 -1.82 -15.21 -1.12
C ALA A 22 -0.98 -14.15 -0.41
N HIS A 23 0.04 -13.63 -1.07
CA HIS A 23 0.86 -12.57 -0.48
C HIS A 23 0.04 -11.30 -0.25
N LEU A 24 -0.81 -10.93 -1.21
CA LEU A 24 -1.68 -9.76 -1.03
C LEU A 24 -2.71 -10.00 0.08
N ALA A 25 -3.29 -11.21 0.14
CA ALA A 25 -4.25 -11.53 1.18
C ALA A 25 -3.61 -11.46 2.57
N TYR A 26 -2.38 -11.97 2.69
CA TYR A 26 -1.64 -11.90 3.94
C TYR A 26 -1.42 -10.43 4.35
N ALA A 27 -1.00 -9.61 3.40
CA ALA A 27 -0.75 -8.19 3.67
C ALA A 27 -2.03 -7.50 4.15
N ARG A 28 -3.16 -7.74 3.49
CA ARG A 28 -4.43 -7.12 3.90
C ARG A 28 -4.79 -7.51 5.33
N ALA A 29 -4.64 -8.79 5.67
CA ALA A 29 -4.95 -9.27 7.02
C ALA A 29 -4.04 -8.63 8.06
N ARG A 30 -2.75 -8.53 7.75
CA ARG A 30 -1.79 -7.92 8.68
C ARG A 30 -2.04 -6.42 8.85
N LEU A 31 -2.36 -5.72 7.76
CA LEU A 31 -2.65 -4.29 7.83
C LEU A 31 -3.91 -4.02 8.65
N ALA A 32 -4.93 -4.86 8.48
CA ALA A 32 -6.16 -4.73 9.25
C ALA A 32 -5.94 -4.98 10.74
N ALA A 33 -4.89 -5.71 11.11
CA ALA A 33 -4.60 -6.07 12.49
C ALA A 33 -3.55 -5.17 13.15
N LEU A 34 -3.03 -4.16 12.45
CA LEU A 34 -2.05 -3.26 13.04
C LEU A 34 -2.65 -2.48 14.20
N PRO A 35 -1.81 -2.14 15.21
CA PRO A 35 -2.31 -1.35 16.34
C PRO A 35 -2.81 0.02 15.86
N ARG A 36 -3.85 0.52 16.49
CA ARG A 36 -4.39 1.87 16.25
C ARG A 36 -4.72 2.13 14.78
N THR A 37 -5.11 1.08 14.05
CA THR A 37 -5.28 1.15 12.61
C THR A 37 -6.51 0.36 12.22
N ARG A 38 -7.26 0.87 11.23
CA ARG A 38 -8.40 0.19 10.64
C ARG A 38 -8.26 0.17 9.13
N LEU A 39 -8.60 -0.95 8.52
CA LEU A 39 -8.67 -1.07 7.06
C LEU A 39 -10.07 -0.60 6.64
N LEU A 40 -10.15 0.48 5.88
CA LEU A 40 -11.42 1.07 5.49
C LEU A 40 -11.92 0.60 4.13
N LYS A 41 -11.01 0.52 3.15
CA LYS A 41 -11.39 0.18 1.78
C LYS A 41 -10.25 -0.57 1.10
N GLU A 42 -10.62 -1.37 0.10
CA GLU A 42 -9.67 -2.06 -0.76
C GLU A 42 -10.04 -1.77 -2.21
N SER A 43 -9.05 -1.47 -3.04
CA SER A 43 -9.27 -1.39 -4.47
C SER A 43 -9.38 -2.79 -5.06
N ARG A 44 -9.80 -2.88 -6.32
CA ARG A 44 -9.69 -4.16 -7.03
C ARG A 44 -8.22 -4.52 -7.19
N VAL A 45 -7.95 -5.81 -7.38
CA VAL A 45 -6.62 -6.32 -7.67
C VAL A 45 -6.41 -6.25 -9.19
N GLU A 46 -5.25 -5.73 -9.61
CA GLU A 46 -4.91 -5.60 -11.03
C GLU A 46 -3.60 -6.31 -11.31
N GLU A 47 -3.48 -6.86 -12.50
CA GLU A 47 -2.20 -7.37 -12.96
C GLU A 47 -1.54 -6.30 -13.83
N THR A 48 -0.27 -6.00 -13.57
CA THR A 48 0.45 -4.97 -14.32
C THR A 48 1.81 -5.49 -14.75
N ALA A 49 2.33 -4.91 -15.86
CA ALA A 49 3.67 -5.24 -16.32
C ALA A 49 4.71 -4.75 -15.30
N PRO A 50 5.82 -5.46 -15.15
CA PRO A 50 6.88 -5.03 -14.25
C PRO A 50 7.53 -3.74 -14.75
N LEU A 51 7.97 -2.91 -13.80
CA LEU A 51 8.69 -1.67 -14.09
C LEU A 51 10.18 -1.93 -13.95
N GLY A 52 10.97 -1.18 -14.72
CA GLY A 52 12.42 -1.29 -14.68
C GLY A 52 12.97 -2.28 -15.70
N PRO A 53 14.31 -2.38 -15.79
CA PRO A 53 14.96 -3.11 -16.87
C PRO A 53 15.11 -4.62 -16.62
N VAL A 54 14.85 -5.09 -15.40
CA VAL A 54 15.06 -6.50 -15.07
C VAL A 54 13.88 -7.33 -15.57
N PRO A 55 14.14 -8.37 -16.42
CA PRO A 55 13.07 -9.27 -16.85
C PRO A 55 12.48 -10.00 -15.65
N GLN A 56 11.15 -9.98 -15.54
CA GLN A 56 10.46 -10.63 -14.44
C GLN A 56 8.97 -10.75 -14.79
N GLY A 57 8.25 -11.55 -14.02
CA GLY A 57 6.82 -11.74 -14.24
C GLY A 57 5.99 -10.52 -13.86
N PRO A 58 4.74 -10.50 -14.28
CA PRO A 58 3.86 -9.38 -13.95
C PRO A 58 3.52 -9.34 -12.47
N TYR A 59 3.22 -8.13 -12.01
CA TYR A 59 2.79 -7.89 -10.64
C TYR A 59 1.29 -8.08 -10.51
N LEU A 60 0.85 -8.56 -9.35
CA LEU A 60 -0.48 -8.26 -8.86
C LEU A 60 -0.37 -7.04 -7.96
N ASN A 61 -1.24 -6.07 -8.19
CA ASN A 61 -1.24 -4.82 -7.43
C ASN A 61 -2.62 -4.56 -6.83
N GLN A 62 -2.60 -3.92 -5.68
CA GLN A 62 -3.82 -3.47 -5.03
C GLN A 62 -3.46 -2.28 -4.16
N MET A 63 -4.41 -1.40 -3.89
CA MET A 63 -4.22 -0.33 -2.92
C MET A 63 -5.29 -0.45 -1.86
N VAL A 64 -4.92 -0.11 -0.63
CA VAL A 64 -5.88 -0.09 0.47
C VAL A 64 -5.87 1.27 1.12
N LEU A 65 -7.00 1.62 1.72
CA LEU A 65 -7.15 2.83 2.51
C LEU A 65 -7.22 2.43 3.97
N LEU A 66 -6.27 2.93 4.74
CA LEU A 66 -6.22 2.73 6.19
C LEU A 66 -6.62 4.00 6.90
N GLU A 67 -7.11 3.86 8.11
CA GLU A 67 -7.24 4.96 9.06
C GLU A 67 -6.36 4.62 10.25
N THR A 68 -5.46 5.51 10.64
CA THR A 68 -4.47 5.18 11.67
C THR A 68 -4.10 6.41 12.50
N THR A 69 -3.75 6.16 13.75
CA THR A 69 -3.11 7.17 14.60
C THR A 69 -1.61 6.94 14.72
N LEU A 70 -1.07 5.95 13.99
CA LEU A 70 0.38 5.77 13.93
C LEU A 70 1.02 6.93 13.18
N GLU A 71 2.24 7.29 13.57
CA GLU A 71 3.02 8.25 12.80
C GLU A 71 3.60 7.58 11.55
N PRO A 72 3.94 8.35 10.51
CA PRO A 72 4.42 7.75 9.26
C PRO A 72 5.59 6.79 9.40
N LEU A 73 6.60 7.14 10.19
CA LEU A 73 7.76 6.25 10.35
C LEU A 73 7.42 5.02 11.18
N GLU A 74 6.48 5.13 12.12
CA GLU A 74 5.98 3.96 12.84
C GLU A 74 5.28 2.99 11.88
N LEU A 75 4.42 3.52 11.02
CA LEU A 75 3.75 2.68 10.05
C LEU A 75 4.76 2.01 9.14
N LEU A 76 5.79 2.74 8.69
CA LEU A 76 6.82 2.17 7.82
C LEU A 76 7.50 0.97 8.47
N VAL A 77 7.79 1.04 9.77
CA VAL A 77 8.40 -0.08 10.48
C VAL A 77 7.50 -1.31 10.40
N HIS A 78 6.18 -1.11 10.59
CA HIS A 78 5.25 -2.23 10.47
C HIS A 78 5.19 -2.80 9.06
N LEU A 79 5.23 -1.93 8.04
CA LEU A 79 5.21 -2.40 6.65
C LEU A 79 6.46 -3.23 6.35
N HIS A 80 7.63 -2.79 6.81
CA HIS A 80 8.85 -3.55 6.62
C HIS A 80 8.78 -4.92 7.30
N ALA A 81 8.20 -4.99 8.49
CA ALA A 81 8.04 -6.25 9.20
C ALA A 81 7.14 -7.21 8.41
N ILE A 82 6.05 -6.71 7.85
CA ILE A 82 5.14 -7.53 7.05
C ILE A 82 5.84 -8.06 5.81
N GLU A 83 6.61 -7.21 5.12
CA GLU A 83 7.38 -7.65 3.96
C GLU A 83 8.36 -8.76 4.33
N SER A 84 9.04 -8.60 5.45
CA SER A 84 10.00 -9.59 5.92
C SER A 84 9.34 -10.92 6.27
N GLU A 85 8.13 -10.88 6.83
CA GLU A 85 7.38 -12.09 7.15
C GLU A 85 7.07 -12.91 5.90
N ARG A 86 7.01 -12.27 4.74
CA ARG A 86 6.76 -12.97 3.48
C ARG A 86 8.03 -13.21 2.67
N GLY A 87 9.19 -13.11 3.32
CA GLY A 87 10.44 -13.49 2.69
C GLY A 87 11.16 -12.41 1.90
N ARG A 88 10.70 -11.15 1.97
CA ARG A 88 11.42 -10.10 1.28
C ARG A 88 12.76 -9.83 1.97
N GLU A 89 13.84 -9.86 1.20
CA GLU A 89 15.16 -9.50 1.70
C GLU A 89 15.52 -8.11 1.22
N ARG A 90 15.62 -7.19 2.15
CA ARG A 90 15.95 -5.80 1.82
C ARG A 90 17.41 -5.63 1.41
N ARG A 91 18.23 -6.66 1.67
CA ARG A 91 19.64 -6.66 1.30
C ARG A 91 19.89 -7.28 -0.07
N SER A 92 18.85 -7.73 -0.73
CA SER A 92 18.98 -8.29 -2.07
C SER A 92 19.69 -7.25 -2.93
N GLY A 93 20.70 -7.67 -3.66
CA GLY A 93 21.44 -6.76 -4.51
C GLY A 93 20.70 -6.37 -5.78
N VAL A 94 19.49 -6.88 -6.00
CA VAL A 94 18.76 -6.66 -7.24
C VAL A 94 17.73 -5.57 -7.03
N ARG A 95 18.08 -4.35 -7.41
CA ARG A 95 17.13 -3.25 -7.47
C ARG A 95 16.18 -3.52 -8.63
N TRP A 96 14.90 -3.23 -8.43
CA TRP A 96 13.84 -3.47 -9.42
C TRP A 96 13.61 -4.95 -9.73
N GLY A 97 14.25 -5.85 -8.97
CA GLY A 97 14.05 -7.28 -9.14
C GLY A 97 12.75 -7.78 -8.54
N PRO A 98 12.50 -9.09 -8.65
CA PRO A 98 11.28 -9.71 -8.14
C PRO A 98 11.09 -9.48 -6.65
N ARG A 99 9.83 -9.29 -6.25
CA ARG A 99 9.44 -9.08 -4.85
C ARG A 99 8.30 -10.02 -4.49
N THR A 100 8.46 -10.74 -3.37
CA THR A 100 7.34 -11.53 -2.85
C THR A 100 6.22 -10.61 -2.38
N LEU A 101 6.58 -9.52 -1.69
CA LEU A 101 5.60 -8.55 -1.22
C LEU A 101 6.25 -7.18 -1.11
N ASP A 102 5.58 -6.19 -1.67
CA ASP A 102 6.03 -4.81 -1.66
C ASP A 102 4.91 -3.96 -1.07
N LEU A 103 5.23 -3.16 -0.08
CA LEU A 103 4.25 -2.27 0.56
C LEU A 103 4.80 -0.85 0.56
N ASP A 104 4.05 0.07 -0.03
CA ASP A 104 4.47 1.46 -0.14
C ASP A 104 3.42 2.40 0.44
N ILE A 105 3.85 3.35 1.26
CA ILE A 105 2.99 4.45 1.69
C ILE A 105 2.89 5.43 0.52
N VAL A 106 1.69 5.57 -0.04
CA VAL A 106 1.46 6.42 -1.21
C VAL A 106 1.09 7.83 -0.79
N ARG A 107 0.14 7.95 0.13
CA ARG A 107 -0.29 9.21 0.73
C ARG A 107 -0.60 8.99 2.19
N PHE A 108 -0.37 10.01 3.01
CA PHE A 108 -0.63 9.95 4.45
C PHE A 108 -1.33 11.25 4.85
N GLY A 109 -2.66 11.24 4.86
CA GLY A 109 -3.42 12.44 5.08
C GLY A 109 -3.00 13.53 4.11
N ASP A 110 -2.80 14.73 4.61
CA ASP A 110 -2.28 15.85 3.82
C ASP A 110 -0.80 16.09 4.08
N ARG A 111 -0.13 15.13 4.70
CA ARG A 111 1.26 15.31 5.09
C ARG A 111 2.19 15.35 3.90
N VAL A 112 3.22 16.17 4.02
CA VAL A 112 4.39 16.19 3.15
C VAL A 112 5.58 15.85 4.03
N LEU A 113 6.27 14.79 3.67
CA LEU A 113 7.43 14.33 4.44
C LEU A 113 8.59 14.08 3.50
N ARG A 114 9.76 14.57 3.84
CA ARG A 114 10.99 14.34 3.08
C ARG A 114 12.06 13.86 4.04
N ASP A 115 12.04 12.57 4.27
CA ASP A 115 12.95 11.90 5.17
C ASP A 115 13.79 10.93 4.33
N PRO A 116 15.04 10.64 4.71
CA PRO A 116 15.83 9.68 3.95
C PRO A 116 15.17 8.31 3.81
N GLN A 117 14.30 7.95 4.73
CA GLN A 117 13.63 6.65 4.72
C GLN A 117 12.25 6.68 4.09
N LEU A 118 11.63 7.86 3.96
CA LEU A 118 10.23 7.93 3.56
C LEU A 118 9.90 9.29 2.98
N VAL A 119 9.38 9.29 1.76
CA VAL A 119 8.92 10.51 1.10
C VAL A 119 7.41 10.40 0.89
N ILE A 120 6.68 11.38 1.36
CA ILE A 120 5.22 11.46 1.26
C ILE A 120 4.85 12.80 0.62
N PRO A 121 4.00 12.85 -0.40
CA PRO A 121 3.45 11.71 -1.16
C PRO A 121 4.55 10.96 -1.89
N HIS A 122 4.28 9.69 -2.21
CA HIS A 122 5.28 8.87 -2.86
C HIS A 122 5.66 9.47 -4.21
N PRO A 123 6.96 9.59 -4.51
CA PRO A 123 7.40 10.29 -5.73
C PRO A 123 7.02 9.57 -7.02
N GLU A 124 6.66 8.29 -6.96
CA GLU A 124 6.31 7.52 -8.15
C GLU A 124 4.84 7.61 -8.54
N VAL A 125 4.01 8.33 -7.77
CA VAL A 125 2.59 8.46 -8.11
C VAL A 125 2.39 8.96 -9.55
N PRO A 126 3.11 10.00 -10.02
CA PRO A 126 2.89 10.47 -11.39
C PRO A 126 3.31 9.47 -12.46
N ASN A 127 4.16 8.51 -12.11
CA ASN A 127 4.76 7.58 -13.07
C ASN A 127 4.09 6.22 -13.07
N ARG A 128 3.08 6.00 -12.23
CA ARG A 128 2.40 4.70 -12.10
C ARG A 128 0.91 4.86 -12.35
N PRO A 129 0.46 4.68 -13.61
CA PRO A 129 -0.96 4.85 -13.94
C PRO A 129 -1.88 3.95 -13.11
N PHE A 130 -1.41 2.74 -12.75
CA PHE A 130 -2.24 1.85 -11.93
C PHE A 130 -2.45 2.41 -10.52
N TRP A 131 -1.48 3.12 -9.96
CA TRP A 131 -1.69 3.78 -8.67
C TRP A 131 -2.73 4.88 -8.78
N GLN A 132 -2.71 5.63 -9.89
CA GLN A 132 -3.68 6.70 -10.10
C GLN A 132 -5.09 6.15 -10.22
N ARG A 133 -5.26 5.02 -10.91
CA ARG A 133 -6.55 4.35 -11.01
C ARG A 133 -7.04 3.85 -9.65
N GLU A 134 -6.14 3.25 -8.88
CA GLU A 134 -6.47 2.72 -7.57
C GLU A 134 -6.81 3.83 -6.58
N LEU A 135 -6.05 4.93 -6.61
CA LEU A 135 -6.37 6.09 -5.80
C LEU A 135 -7.76 6.63 -6.15
N ALA A 136 -8.04 6.77 -7.44
CA ALA A 136 -9.34 7.27 -7.88
C ALA A 136 -10.47 6.37 -7.39
N GLU A 137 -10.27 5.07 -7.47
CA GLU A 137 -11.26 4.11 -6.99
C GLU A 137 -11.52 4.29 -5.49
N LEU A 138 -10.46 4.44 -4.70
CA LEU A 138 -10.59 4.55 -3.25
C LEU A 138 -11.11 5.91 -2.81
N GLU A 139 -10.84 6.97 -3.58
CA GLU A 139 -11.29 8.31 -3.28
C GLU A 139 -12.73 8.54 -3.72
N ALA A 140 -13.23 7.72 -4.64
CA ALA A 140 -14.59 7.87 -5.12
C ALA A 140 -15.56 7.74 -3.95
N ALA A 141 -16.57 8.59 -3.94
CA ALA A 141 -17.63 8.45 -2.96
C ALA A 141 -18.26 7.07 -3.13
N PRO A 142 -18.52 6.35 -2.04
CA PRO A 142 -19.21 5.10 -2.17
C PRO A 142 -20.56 5.33 -2.85
N ALA A 143 -20.97 4.36 -3.67
CA ALA A 143 -22.32 4.43 -4.24
C ALA A 143 -23.30 4.68 -3.11
N PRO A 144 -24.32 5.53 -3.31
CA PRO A 144 -25.25 5.80 -2.24
C PRO A 144 -25.80 4.48 -1.75
N ARG A 145 -25.56 4.20 -0.48
CA ARG A 145 -26.14 3.01 0.10
C ARG A 145 -27.65 3.18 0.06
N PRO A 146 -28.38 2.13 -0.32
CA PRO A 146 -29.80 2.19 -0.07
C PRO A 146 -29.94 2.44 1.42
N THR A 147 -30.49 3.58 1.79
CA THR A 147 -30.76 3.82 3.19
C THR A 147 -31.75 2.78 3.64
N PRO A 148 -31.68 2.34 4.91
CA PRO A 148 -32.59 1.30 5.37
C PRO A 148 -34.06 1.67 5.21
N ASP A 149 -34.35 2.93 5.12
CA ASP A 149 -35.71 3.44 4.99
C ASP A 149 -35.94 4.14 3.67
N GLY A 150 -35.06 3.89 2.74
CA GLY A 150 -35.24 4.51 1.44
C GLY A 150 -33.98 4.66 0.68
#